data_4fa8e836eb171277b02144b3865faa8e
#
_entry.id   4fa8e836eb171277b02144b3865faa8e
#
_cell.length_a   1.000
_cell.length_b   1.000
_cell.length_c   1.000
_cell.angle_alpha   90.00
_cell.angle_beta   90.00
_cell.angle_gamma   90.00
#
_symmetry.space_group_name_H-M   'P 1'
#
loop_
_entity.id
_entity.type
_entity.pdbx_description
1 polymer ?
#
loop_
_entity_poly.entity_id
_entity_poly.type
_entity_poly.pdbx_seq_one_letter_code
_entity_poly.pdbx_strand_id
1 'polypeptide(L)'
;YKIKANFTQKILAFILFIGVLLWMTESLHKISTSTISLIIAVICLIPGSGFLPTKPMSKLNTGSFFYVATIVSLGTIAYHSGVAQYVANQIINYLPVNNGSFTEKFFSLSALSGIMGLVVTIPGVPGVLTPMTGFISNLIGFPIEMTYMTQIIGFSTVFFVYQAPPLVIACQTGKLSVYEVSKICFISSMISIIVLWPLDSIWWKLITPFIFK
;
A
#
# COMPACT_ATOMS: atom_id res chain seq x y z
N TYR A 1 27.77 11.57 19.66
CA TYR A 1 27.10 10.90 20.81
C TYR A 1 26.94 9.42 20.49
N LYS A 2 27.81 8.56 21.07
CA LYS A 2 27.62 7.10 21.03
C LYS A 2 26.55 6.75 22.08
N ILE A 3 25.29 6.73 21.67
CA ILE A 3 24.22 6.21 22.52
C ILE A 3 24.41 4.70 22.61
N LYS A 4 24.90 4.19 23.76
CA LYS A 4 24.97 2.75 24.02
C LYS A 4 23.54 2.26 24.25
N ALA A 5 23.05 1.42 23.33
CA ALA A 5 21.74 0.79 23.49
C ALA A 5 21.69 -0.05 24.79
N ASN A 6 20.66 0.18 25.59
CA ASN A 6 20.38 -0.59 26.82
C ASN A 6 20.04 -2.05 26.47
N PHE A 7 20.20 -2.98 27.39
CA PHE A 7 19.92 -4.41 27.20
C PHE A 7 18.49 -4.64 26.67
N THR A 8 17.50 -3.99 27.26
CA THR A 8 16.09 -4.03 26.81
C THR A 8 15.90 -3.57 25.36
N GLN A 9 16.62 -2.52 24.96
CA GLN A 9 16.56 -2.03 23.57
C GLN A 9 17.15 -3.03 22.58
N LYS A 10 18.20 -3.76 22.98
CA LYS A 10 18.78 -4.83 22.14
C LYS A 10 17.83 -6.01 21.97
N ILE A 11 17.14 -6.40 23.03
CA ILE A 11 16.13 -7.47 22.96
C ILE A 11 14.98 -7.03 22.06
N LEU A 12 14.48 -5.80 22.21
CA LEU A 12 13.42 -5.27 21.35
C LEU A 12 13.85 -5.25 19.88
N ALA A 13 15.06 -4.78 19.58
CA ALA A 13 15.61 -4.80 18.24
C ALA A 13 15.69 -6.22 17.66
N PHE A 14 16.07 -7.19 18.49
CA PHE A 14 16.11 -8.60 18.09
C PHE A 14 14.72 -9.18 17.80
N ILE A 15 13.72 -8.88 18.64
CA ILE A 15 12.31 -9.29 18.41
C ILE A 15 11.78 -8.70 17.10
N LEU A 16 12.04 -7.41 16.85
CA LEU A 16 11.63 -6.75 15.61
C LEU A 16 12.34 -7.34 14.39
N PHE A 17 13.63 -7.66 14.52
CA PHE A 17 14.38 -8.32 13.44
C PHE A 17 13.81 -9.71 13.11
N ILE A 18 13.47 -10.51 14.14
CA ILE A 18 12.78 -11.80 13.93
C ILE A 18 11.43 -11.56 13.23
N GLY A 19 10.68 -10.53 13.62
CA GLY A 19 9.42 -10.17 12.98
C GLY A 19 9.58 -9.91 11.49
N VAL A 20 10.59 -9.13 11.11
CA VAL A 20 10.89 -8.87 9.69
C VAL A 20 11.26 -10.16 8.95
N LEU A 21 12.08 -11.02 9.54
CA LEU A 21 12.41 -12.32 8.94
C LEU A 21 11.17 -13.20 8.74
N LEU A 22 10.26 -13.23 9.73
CA LEU A 22 9.01 -13.98 9.62
C LEU A 22 8.10 -13.39 8.53
N TRP A 23 8.04 -12.07 8.35
CA TRP A 23 7.29 -11.46 7.25
C TRP A 23 7.87 -11.83 5.89
N MET A 24 9.20 -11.86 5.75
CA MET A 24 9.87 -12.27 4.50
C MET A 24 9.68 -13.75 4.18
N THR A 25 9.44 -14.58 5.18
CA THR A 25 9.28 -16.04 5.06
C THR A 25 7.82 -16.50 5.13
N GLU A 26 6.84 -15.59 5.01
CA GLU A 26 5.40 -15.91 5.03
C GLU A 26 5.03 -17.04 4.08
N SER A 27 5.62 -17.07 2.89
CA SER A 27 5.40 -18.12 1.88
C SER A 27 5.77 -19.52 2.37
N LEU A 28 6.71 -19.65 3.32
CA LEU A 28 7.18 -20.92 3.86
C LEU A 28 6.29 -21.45 4.99
N HIS A 29 5.95 -20.58 5.95
CA HIS A 29 5.19 -21.00 7.15
C HIS A 29 3.69 -20.67 7.07
N LYS A 30 3.24 -19.92 6.06
CA LYS A 30 1.83 -19.56 5.79
C LYS A 30 1.10 -18.84 6.95
N ILE A 31 1.84 -18.26 7.88
CA ILE A 31 1.29 -17.42 8.96
C ILE A 31 1.24 -16.00 8.42
N SER A 32 0.06 -15.36 8.45
CA SER A 32 -0.10 -14.01 7.91
C SER A 32 0.77 -12.98 8.65
N THR A 33 1.28 -11.99 7.92
CA THR A 33 2.05 -10.86 8.47
C THR A 33 1.28 -10.15 9.58
N SER A 34 -0.05 -10.07 9.49
CA SER A 34 -0.93 -9.49 10.52
C SER A 34 -0.87 -10.28 11.83
N THR A 35 -0.90 -11.61 11.75
CA THR A 35 -0.80 -12.49 12.95
C THR A 35 0.55 -12.31 13.63
N ILE A 36 1.64 -12.30 12.86
CA ILE A 36 3.01 -12.09 13.38
C ILE A 36 3.11 -10.73 14.06
N SER A 37 2.58 -9.68 13.43
CA SER A 37 2.57 -8.32 13.98
C SER A 37 1.80 -8.25 15.30
N LEU A 38 0.65 -8.93 15.39
CA LEU A 38 -0.14 -9.00 16.61
C LEU A 38 0.62 -9.72 17.74
N ILE A 39 1.27 -10.84 17.46
CA ILE A 39 2.07 -11.58 18.43
C ILE A 39 3.20 -10.68 18.97
N ILE A 40 3.94 -10.00 18.08
CA ILE A 40 5.01 -9.07 18.48
C ILE A 40 4.45 -7.94 19.34
N ALA A 41 3.31 -7.35 18.96
CA ALA A 41 2.67 -6.31 19.74
C ALA A 41 2.27 -6.80 21.14
N VAL A 42 1.69 -8.00 21.25
CA VAL A 42 1.35 -8.62 22.55
C VAL A 42 2.60 -8.83 23.39
N ILE A 43 3.70 -9.36 22.84
CA ILE A 43 4.97 -9.54 23.54
C ILE A 43 5.48 -8.19 24.07
N CYS A 44 5.42 -7.12 23.27
CA CYS A 44 5.85 -5.79 23.70
C CYS A 44 4.95 -5.20 24.80
N LEU A 45 3.67 -5.59 24.87
CA LEU A 45 2.70 -5.11 25.85
C LEU A 45 2.74 -5.86 27.17
N ILE A 46 3.49 -6.98 27.29
CA ILE A 46 3.58 -7.77 28.54
C ILE A 46 4.06 -6.87 29.67
N PRO A 47 3.30 -6.76 30.78
CA PRO A 47 3.73 -6.00 31.95
C PRO A 47 5.04 -6.56 32.53
N GLY A 48 5.99 -5.68 32.83
CA GLY A 48 7.30 -6.09 33.36
C GLY A 48 8.36 -6.41 32.30
N SER A 49 8.03 -6.43 31.02
CA SER A 49 9.02 -6.63 29.93
C SER A 49 10.05 -5.49 29.84
N GLY A 50 9.74 -4.32 30.36
CA GLY A 50 10.58 -3.13 30.27
C GLY A 50 10.61 -2.47 28.89
N PHE A 51 9.87 -2.99 27.91
CA PHE A 51 9.81 -2.42 26.57
C PHE A 51 8.95 -1.15 26.52
N LEU A 52 7.86 -1.11 27.28
CA LEU A 52 6.93 -0.01 27.34
C LEU A 52 6.75 0.49 28.78
N PRO A 53 6.36 1.78 28.97
CA PRO A 53 6.09 2.31 30.30
C PRO A 53 4.93 1.58 30.97
N THR A 54 4.81 1.71 32.29
CA THR A 54 3.89 0.97 33.18
C THR A 54 2.39 1.06 32.78
N LYS A 55 2.01 2.01 31.95
CA LYS A 55 0.63 2.12 31.39
C LYS A 55 0.71 2.37 29.89
N PRO A 56 1.10 1.36 29.08
CA PRO A 56 1.31 1.54 27.65
C PRO A 56 0.02 1.93 26.93
N MET A 57 -1.13 1.39 27.33
CA MET A 57 -2.43 1.68 26.73
C MET A 57 -2.87 3.15 26.87
N SER A 58 -2.48 3.84 27.94
CA SER A 58 -2.81 5.25 28.13
C SER A 58 -2.05 6.20 27.19
N LYS A 59 -0.98 5.72 26.56
CA LYS A 59 -0.16 6.46 25.60
C LYS A 59 -0.46 6.11 24.15
N LEU A 60 -1.34 5.14 23.90
CA LEU A 60 -1.78 4.82 22.54
C LEU A 60 -2.60 5.98 21.98
N ASN A 61 -2.24 6.40 20.79
CA ASN A 61 -3.06 7.34 20.04
C ASN A 61 -4.26 6.59 19.42
N THR A 62 -5.33 6.45 20.21
CA THR A 62 -6.56 5.80 19.77
C THR A 62 -7.18 6.51 18.56
N GLY A 63 -7.00 7.84 18.44
CA GLY A 63 -7.43 8.60 17.27
C GLY A 63 -6.78 8.10 15.98
N SER A 64 -5.48 7.85 15.98
CA SER A 64 -4.79 7.28 14.82
C SER A 64 -5.27 5.88 14.49
N PHE A 65 -5.57 5.05 15.50
CA PHE A 65 -6.11 3.71 15.30
C PHE A 65 -7.48 3.77 14.59
N PHE A 66 -8.42 4.55 15.11
CA PHE A 66 -9.74 4.71 14.49
C PHE A 66 -9.66 5.36 13.12
N TYR A 67 -8.75 6.32 12.90
CA TYR A 67 -8.52 6.92 11.60
C TYR A 67 -8.12 5.87 10.56
N VAL A 68 -7.13 5.03 10.85
CA VAL A 68 -6.68 3.97 9.94
C VAL A 68 -7.77 2.93 9.72
N ALA A 69 -8.46 2.49 10.79
CA ALA A 69 -9.57 1.55 10.70
C ALA A 69 -10.69 2.08 9.81
N THR A 70 -11.05 3.37 9.95
CA THR A 70 -12.08 4.02 9.12
C THR A 70 -11.67 4.07 7.66
N ILE A 71 -10.43 4.48 7.36
CA ILE A 71 -9.93 4.56 5.98
C ILE A 71 -9.94 3.19 5.30
N VAL A 72 -9.45 2.16 5.99
CA VAL A 72 -9.47 0.79 5.44
C VAL A 72 -10.90 0.31 5.23
N SER A 73 -11.81 0.61 6.17
CA SER A 73 -13.23 0.25 6.07
C SER A 73 -13.93 0.97 4.93
N LEU A 74 -13.57 2.23 4.60
CA LEU A 74 -14.16 2.96 3.47
C LEU A 74 -13.95 2.24 2.14
N GLY A 75 -12.76 1.69 1.89
CA GLY A 75 -12.51 0.89 0.69
C GLY A 75 -13.42 -0.33 0.61
N THR A 76 -13.58 -1.04 1.72
CA THR A 76 -14.47 -2.21 1.84
C THR A 76 -15.94 -1.82 1.64
N ILE A 77 -16.39 -0.73 2.25
CA ILE A 77 -17.76 -0.22 2.10
C ILE A 77 -18.02 0.18 0.64
N ALA A 78 -17.08 0.91 0.01
CA ALA A 78 -17.21 1.31 -1.39
C ALA A 78 -17.31 0.10 -2.32
N TYR A 79 -16.58 -0.97 -2.03
CA TYR A 79 -16.68 -2.24 -2.78
C TYR A 79 -18.04 -2.91 -2.58
N HIS A 80 -18.46 -3.16 -1.35
CA HIS A 80 -19.73 -3.87 -1.06
C HIS A 80 -20.97 -3.08 -1.44
N SER A 81 -20.91 -1.75 -1.46
CA SER A 81 -22.03 -0.89 -1.90
C SER A 81 -22.20 -0.83 -3.43
N GLY A 82 -21.23 -1.34 -4.20
CA GLY A 82 -21.21 -1.25 -5.65
C GLY A 82 -20.80 0.13 -6.20
N VAL A 83 -20.63 1.13 -5.34
CA VAL A 83 -20.19 2.49 -5.78
C VAL A 83 -18.84 2.43 -6.45
N ALA A 84 -17.92 1.64 -5.92
CA ALA A 84 -16.59 1.50 -6.48
C ALA A 84 -16.62 0.88 -7.90
N GLN A 85 -17.43 -0.16 -8.12
CA GLN A 85 -17.64 -0.76 -9.43
C GLN A 85 -18.25 0.24 -10.40
N TYR A 86 -19.25 1.01 -9.96
CA TYR A 86 -19.86 2.03 -10.78
C TYR A 86 -18.85 3.08 -11.25
N VAL A 87 -18.06 3.63 -10.32
CA VAL A 87 -17.01 4.63 -10.62
C VAL A 87 -15.95 4.04 -11.56
N ALA A 88 -15.47 2.83 -11.27
CA ALA A 88 -14.47 2.16 -12.11
C ALA A 88 -14.99 1.90 -13.52
N ASN A 89 -16.24 1.45 -13.69
CA ASN A 89 -16.86 1.24 -14.98
C ASN A 89 -17.01 2.55 -15.78
N GLN A 90 -17.35 3.65 -15.11
CA GLN A 90 -17.40 4.96 -15.76
C GLN A 90 -16.02 5.39 -16.28
N ILE A 91 -14.99 5.25 -15.45
CA ILE A 91 -13.63 5.63 -15.84
C ILE A 91 -13.09 4.72 -16.97
N ILE A 92 -13.33 3.42 -16.93
CA ILE A 92 -12.90 2.47 -17.96
C ILE A 92 -13.45 2.85 -19.33
N ASN A 93 -14.67 3.38 -19.42
CA ASN A 93 -15.27 3.82 -20.69
C ASN A 93 -14.53 4.99 -21.34
N TYR A 94 -13.78 5.77 -20.56
CA TYR A 94 -12.96 6.89 -21.07
C TYR A 94 -11.50 6.51 -21.35
N LEU A 95 -11.09 5.29 -20.99
CA LEU A 95 -9.72 4.84 -21.24
C LEU A 95 -9.58 4.28 -22.65
N PRO A 96 -8.41 4.41 -23.32
CA PRO A 96 -8.13 3.87 -24.65
C PRO A 96 -7.95 2.33 -24.60
N VAL A 97 -8.98 1.63 -24.08
CA VAL A 97 -8.90 0.21 -23.75
C VAL A 97 -8.90 -0.66 -25.00
N ASN A 98 -9.73 -0.31 -26.02
CA ASN A 98 -9.96 -1.18 -27.16
C ASN A 98 -8.93 -1.00 -28.30
N ASN A 99 -8.43 0.21 -28.54
CA ASN A 99 -7.58 0.54 -29.70
C ASN A 99 -6.20 1.10 -29.31
N GLY A 100 -5.86 1.15 -28.03
CA GLY A 100 -4.59 1.70 -27.55
C GLY A 100 -3.42 0.74 -27.73
N SER A 101 -2.22 1.31 -27.92
CA SER A 101 -0.96 0.57 -27.86
C SER A 101 -0.75 -0.05 -26.48
N PHE A 102 0.16 -1.04 -26.38
CA PHE A 102 0.51 -1.66 -25.10
C PHE A 102 0.83 -0.63 -24.01
N THR A 103 1.64 0.35 -24.33
CA THR A 103 2.06 1.41 -23.41
C THR A 103 0.90 2.28 -22.97
N GLU A 104 0.01 2.69 -23.89
CA GLU A 104 -1.19 3.48 -23.56
C GLU A 104 -2.11 2.72 -22.60
N LYS A 105 -2.35 1.44 -22.84
CA LYS A 105 -3.14 0.57 -21.96
C LYS A 105 -2.52 0.46 -20.57
N PHE A 106 -1.19 0.24 -20.51
CA PHE A 106 -0.45 0.14 -19.26
C PHE A 106 -0.53 1.41 -18.43
N PHE A 107 -0.26 2.57 -19.06
CA PHE A 107 -0.34 3.87 -18.38
C PHE A 107 -1.76 4.22 -17.95
N SER A 108 -2.74 3.91 -18.77
CA SER A 108 -4.15 4.18 -18.46
C SER A 108 -4.62 3.39 -17.24
N LEU A 109 -4.24 2.12 -17.12
CA LEU A 109 -4.56 1.30 -15.94
C LEU A 109 -3.82 1.77 -14.68
N SER A 110 -2.54 2.10 -14.82
CA SER A 110 -1.76 2.63 -13.70
C SER A 110 -2.32 3.97 -13.24
N ALA A 111 -2.74 4.84 -14.19
CA ALA A 111 -3.40 6.11 -13.88
C ALA A 111 -4.75 5.91 -13.20
N LEU A 112 -5.57 4.96 -13.66
CA LEU A 112 -6.84 4.60 -13.00
C LEU A 112 -6.59 4.25 -11.53
N SER A 113 -5.61 3.38 -11.28
CA SER A 113 -5.27 2.96 -9.92
C SER A 113 -4.73 4.12 -9.06
N GLY A 114 -3.89 4.99 -9.64
CA GLY A 114 -3.40 6.20 -8.96
C GLY A 114 -4.52 7.18 -8.60
N ILE A 115 -5.46 7.42 -9.53
CA ILE A 115 -6.65 8.27 -9.29
C ILE A 115 -7.54 7.66 -8.22
N MET A 116 -7.78 6.34 -8.27
CA MET A 116 -8.52 5.65 -7.21
C MET A 116 -7.84 5.80 -5.85
N GLY A 117 -6.50 5.79 -5.80
CA GLY A 117 -5.72 6.05 -4.58
C GLY A 117 -5.92 7.45 -4.00
N LEU A 118 -6.27 8.44 -4.82
CA LEU A 118 -6.65 9.79 -4.35
C LEU A 118 -8.03 9.81 -3.67
N VAL A 119 -8.94 8.93 -4.10
CA VAL A 119 -10.33 8.89 -3.59
C VAL A 119 -10.48 7.95 -2.39
N VAL A 120 -10.02 6.70 -2.53
CA VAL A 120 -10.21 5.66 -1.50
C VAL A 120 -8.98 5.38 -0.65
N THR A 121 -7.89 6.13 -0.85
CA THR A 121 -6.59 5.89 -0.22
C THR A 121 -5.92 4.57 -0.67
N ILE A 122 -4.61 4.42 -0.37
CA ILE A 122 -3.83 3.25 -0.82
C ILE A 122 -4.42 1.92 -0.32
N PRO A 123 -4.78 1.73 0.96
CA PRO A 123 -5.35 0.46 1.42
C PRO A 123 -6.71 0.12 0.80
N GLY A 124 -7.47 1.13 0.37
CA GLY A 124 -8.79 0.93 -0.23
C GLY A 124 -8.75 0.51 -1.70
N VAL A 125 -7.70 0.88 -2.44
CA VAL A 125 -7.59 0.60 -3.88
C VAL A 125 -7.66 -0.89 -4.21
N PRO A 126 -6.90 -1.79 -3.55
CA PRO A 126 -7.03 -3.22 -3.80
C PRO A 126 -8.44 -3.76 -3.53
N GLY A 127 -9.11 -3.25 -2.49
CA GLY A 127 -10.50 -3.64 -2.18
C GLY A 127 -11.47 -3.37 -3.34
N VAL A 128 -11.20 -2.32 -4.13
CA VAL A 128 -12.01 -1.92 -5.28
C VAL A 128 -11.57 -2.60 -6.57
N LEU A 129 -10.29 -2.51 -6.92
CA LEU A 129 -9.79 -2.90 -8.24
C LEU A 129 -9.49 -4.39 -8.35
N THR A 130 -9.06 -5.06 -7.28
CA THR A 130 -8.71 -6.48 -7.31
C THR A 130 -9.87 -7.38 -7.75
N PRO A 131 -11.10 -7.22 -7.24
CA PRO A 131 -12.24 -8.02 -7.71
C PRO A 131 -12.60 -7.78 -9.18
N MET A 132 -12.24 -6.62 -9.73
CA MET A 132 -12.49 -6.26 -11.13
C MET A 132 -11.37 -6.68 -12.07
N THR A 133 -10.24 -7.16 -11.56
CA THR A 133 -9.04 -7.43 -12.36
C THR A 133 -9.31 -8.41 -13.48
N GLY A 134 -10.08 -9.49 -13.25
CA GLY A 134 -10.42 -10.46 -14.28
C GLY A 134 -11.23 -9.83 -15.43
N PHE A 135 -12.19 -8.99 -15.12
CA PHE A 135 -12.95 -8.25 -16.12
C PHE A 135 -12.06 -7.28 -16.92
N ILE A 136 -11.24 -6.50 -16.22
CA ILE A 136 -10.31 -5.54 -16.83
C ILE A 136 -9.28 -6.27 -17.72
N SER A 137 -8.72 -7.38 -17.25
CA SER A 137 -7.77 -8.22 -17.98
C SER A 137 -8.35 -8.70 -19.32
N ASN A 138 -9.56 -9.25 -19.31
CA ASN A 138 -10.25 -9.70 -20.51
C ASN A 138 -10.57 -8.55 -21.47
N LEU A 139 -10.99 -7.39 -20.96
CA LEU A 139 -11.33 -6.23 -21.77
C LEU A 139 -10.11 -5.64 -22.49
N ILE A 140 -8.94 -5.64 -21.84
CA ILE A 140 -7.71 -5.01 -22.33
C ILE A 140 -6.85 -5.99 -23.13
N GLY A 141 -7.02 -7.30 -22.86
CA GLY A 141 -6.20 -8.35 -23.44
C GLY A 141 -4.82 -8.47 -22.78
N PHE A 142 -4.69 -8.07 -21.50
CA PHE A 142 -3.50 -8.27 -20.70
C PHE A 142 -3.62 -9.54 -19.86
N PRO A 143 -2.51 -10.25 -19.55
CA PRO A 143 -2.49 -11.27 -18.52
C PRO A 143 -2.98 -10.71 -17.17
N ILE A 144 -3.64 -11.54 -16.37
CA ILE A 144 -4.23 -11.10 -15.10
C ILE A 144 -3.17 -10.58 -14.12
N GLU A 145 -2.01 -11.23 -14.09
CA GLU A 145 -0.88 -10.84 -13.25
C GLU A 145 -0.34 -9.46 -13.65
N MET A 146 -0.24 -9.21 -14.93
CA MET A 146 0.19 -7.91 -15.44
C MET A 146 -0.85 -6.82 -15.09
N THR A 147 -2.14 -7.13 -15.17
CA THR A 147 -3.20 -6.22 -14.76
C THR A 147 -3.11 -5.89 -13.27
N TYR A 148 -2.77 -6.87 -12.40
CA TYR A 148 -2.46 -6.60 -10.99
C TYR A 148 -1.25 -5.67 -10.82
N MET A 149 -0.20 -5.87 -11.60
CA MET A 149 1.01 -5.04 -11.49
C MET A 149 0.75 -3.59 -11.89
N THR A 150 -0.06 -3.33 -12.92
CA THR A 150 -0.46 -1.95 -13.24
C THR A 150 -1.21 -1.28 -12.09
N GLN A 151 -2.05 -2.03 -11.36
CA GLN A 151 -2.74 -1.51 -10.18
C GLN A 151 -1.75 -1.18 -9.05
N ILE A 152 -0.78 -2.09 -8.79
CA ILE A 152 0.24 -1.90 -7.75
C ILE A 152 1.09 -0.66 -8.03
N ILE A 153 1.56 -0.50 -9.27
CA ILE A 153 2.35 0.65 -9.70
C ILE A 153 1.55 1.95 -9.51
N GLY A 154 0.29 1.95 -9.91
CA GLY A 154 -0.58 3.12 -9.78
C GLY A 154 -0.82 3.52 -8.32
N PHE A 155 -1.29 2.62 -7.48
CA PHE A 155 -1.61 2.99 -6.09
C PHE A 155 -0.38 3.15 -5.20
N SER A 156 0.78 2.60 -5.57
CA SER A 156 2.04 2.88 -4.87
C SER A 156 2.59 4.29 -5.15
N THR A 157 2.01 5.00 -6.12
CA THR A 157 2.37 6.39 -6.43
C THR A 157 1.60 7.33 -5.50
N VAL A 158 2.25 7.75 -4.42
CA VAL A 158 1.65 8.50 -3.31
C VAL A 158 1.84 9.99 -3.49
N PHE A 159 0.77 10.74 -3.81
CA PHE A 159 0.84 12.19 -4.00
C PHE A 159 0.75 12.97 -2.68
N PHE A 160 -0.08 12.51 -1.74
CA PHE A 160 -0.37 13.21 -0.50
C PHE A 160 -0.30 12.27 0.70
N VAL A 161 0.08 12.84 1.85
CA VAL A 161 0.24 12.10 3.11
C VAL A 161 -1.01 11.30 3.50
N TYR A 162 -2.22 11.84 3.28
CA TYR A 162 -3.46 11.19 3.68
C TYR A 162 -3.72 9.86 2.95
N GLN A 163 -3.16 9.67 1.76
CA GLN A 163 -3.33 8.43 0.99
C GLN A 163 -2.70 7.22 1.68
N ALA A 164 -1.63 7.46 2.46
CA ALA A 164 -0.86 6.42 3.13
C ALA A 164 -0.95 6.57 4.66
N PRO A 165 -1.77 5.77 5.36
CA PRO A 165 -1.89 5.85 6.82
C PRO A 165 -0.56 5.83 7.58
N PRO A 166 0.47 5.04 7.20
CA PRO A 166 1.78 5.09 7.85
C PRO A 166 2.44 6.48 7.80
N LEU A 167 2.26 7.23 6.70
CA LEU A 167 2.81 8.59 6.58
C LEU A 167 2.10 9.57 7.52
N VAL A 168 0.78 9.42 7.69
CA VAL A 168 0.00 10.22 8.65
C VAL A 168 0.52 10.00 10.07
N ILE A 169 0.73 8.73 10.46
CA ILE A 169 1.28 8.36 11.76
C ILE A 169 2.69 8.91 11.92
N ALA A 170 3.53 8.81 10.90
CA ALA A 170 4.90 9.34 10.93
C ALA A 170 4.90 10.87 11.12
N CYS A 171 4.04 11.61 10.43
CA CYS A 171 3.89 13.05 10.61
C CYS A 171 3.47 13.41 12.04
N GLN A 172 2.49 12.70 12.59
CA GLN A 172 2.02 12.94 13.96
C GLN A 172 3.08 12.63 15.02
N THR A 173 3.76 11.49 14.89
CA THR A 173 4.76 11.03 15.85
C THR A 173 6.04 11.85 15.76
N GLY A 174 6.48 12.16 14.54
CA GLY A 174 7.69 12.94 14.26
C GLY A 174 7.49 14.45 14.34
N LYS A 175 6.25 14.93 14.59
CA LYS A 175 5.89 16.36 14.56
C LYS A 175 6.33 17.04 13.24
N LEU A 176 6.21 16.29 12.12
CA LEU A 176 6.58 16.77 10.80
C LEU A 176 5.44 17.57 10.18
N SER A 177 5.79 18.58 9.39
CA SER A 177 4.81 19.35 8.62
C SER A 177 4.17 18.46 7.54
N VAL A 178 2.84 18.30 7.60
CA VAL A 178 2.08 17.56 6.58
C VAL A 178 2.29 18.15 5.19
N TYR A 179 2.41 19.46 5.09
CA TYR A 179 2.66 20.16 3.84
C TYR A 179 4.01 19.80 3.23
N GLU A 180 5.09 19.83 4.03
CA GLU A 180 6.43 19.48 3.55
C GLU A 180 6.54 18.03 3.13
N VAL A 181 5.97 17.10 3.92
CA VAL A 181 5.95 15.68 3.58
C VAL A 181 5.11 15.44 2.32
N SER A 182 3.95 16.10 2.17
CA SER A 182 3.14 16.01 0.94
C SER A 182 3.89 16.54 -0.28
N LYS A 183 4.68 17.60 -0.13
CA LYS A 183 5.52 18.12 -1.21
C LYS A 183 6.58 17.09 -1.66
N ILE A 184 7.21 16.39 -0.71
CA ILE A 184 8.17 15.33 -1.01
C ILE A 184 7.46 14.16 -1.71
N CYS A 185 6.30 13.72 -1.20
CA CYS A 185 5.49 12.69 -1.82
C CYS A 185 5.13 13.04 -3.26
N PHE A 186 4.67 14.27 -3.49
CA PHE A 186 4.30 14.74 -4.83
C PHE A 186 5.49 14.73 -5.80
N ILE A 187 6.66 15.24 -5.36
CA ILE A 187 7.88 15.21 -6.19
C ILE A 187 8.30 13.77 -6.50
N SER A 188 8.30 12.88 -5.49
CA SER A 188 8.61 11.46 -5.68
C SER A 188 7.64 10.79 -6.63
N SER A 189 6.35 11.12 -6.54
CA SER A 189 5.31 10.60 -7.45
C SER A 189 5.52 11.07 -8.88
N MET A 190 5.90 12.33 -9.09
CA MET A 190 6.23 12.84 -10.42
C MET A 190 7.44 12.11 -11.02
N ILE A 191 8.49 11.91 -10.23
CA ILE A 191 9.65 11.12 -10.66
C ILE A 191 9.23 9.68 -10.99
N SER A 192 8.40 9.05 -10.17
CA SER A 192 7.88 7.70 -10.41
C SER A 192 7.11 7.62 -11.73
N ILE A 193 6.20 8.55 -12.00
CA ILE A 193 5.42 8.58 -13.23
C ILE A 193 6.30 8.80 -14.46
N ILE A 194 7.29 9.68 -14.36
CA ILE A 194 8.14 10.05 -15.50
C ILE A 194 9.22 8.99 -15.78
N VAL A 195 9.74 8.32 -14.74
CA VAL A 195 10.87 7.39 -14.87
C VAL A 195 10.45 5.95 -14.66
N LEU A 196 9.78 5.63 -13.54
CA LEU A 196 9.50 4.24 -13.18
C LEU A 196 8.37 3.64 -14.02
N TRP A 197 7.27 4.36 -14.26
CA TRP A 197 6.18 3.83 -15.08
C TRP A 197 6.61 3.47 -16.52
N PRO A 198 7.39 4.30 -17.25
CA PRO A 198 7.93 3.90 -18.53
C PRO A 198 8.85 2.69 -18.45
N LEU A 199 9.73 2.62 -17.45
CA LEU A 199 10.63 1.48 -17.27
C LEU A 199 9.85 0.20 -17.00
N ASP A 200 8.82 0.25 -16.15
CA ASP A 200 7.94 -0.88 -15.86
C ASP A 200 7.15 -1.30 -17.10
N SER A 201 6.64 -0.34 -17.88
CA SER A 201 5.94 -0.63 -19.15
C SER A 201 6.84 -1.37 -20.14
N ILE A 202 8.11 -0.93 -20.28
CA ILE A 202 9.09 -1.59 -21.15
C ILE A 202 9.40 -2.99 -20.60
N TRP A 203 9.64 -3.11 -19.31
CA TRP A 203 9.91 -4.39 -18.65
C TRP A 203 8.80 -5.40 -18.90
N TRP A 204 7.56 -5.03 -18.63
CA TRP A 204 6.41 -5.91 -18.85
C TRP A 204 6.19 -6.27 -20.31
N LYS A 205 6.41 -5.32 -21.23
CA LYS A 205 6.35 -5.59 -22.66
C LYS A 205 7.37 -6.64 -23.10
N LEU A 206 8.57 -6.61 -22.52
CA LEU A 206 9.65 -7.56 -22.83
C LEU A 206 9.41 -8.95 -22.21
N ILE A 207 8.91 -9.01 -20.96
CA ILE A 207 8.85 -10.27 -20.21
C ILE A 207 7.56 -11.07 -20.48
N THR A 208 6.45 -10.39 -20.78
CA THR A 208 5.14 -11.01 -21.03
C THR A 208 5.18 -12.19 -22.03
N PRO A 209 5.84 -12.07 -23.19
CA PRO A 209 5.92 -13.17 -24.16
C PRO A 209 6.64 -14.43 -23.65
N PHE A 210 7.48 -14.31 -22.62
CA PHE A 210 8.27 -15.41 -22.07
C PHE A 210 7.56 -16.11 -20.90
N ILE A 211 6.73 -15.37 -20.14
CA ILE A 211 6.07 -15.89 -18.93
C ILE A 211 4.69 -16.44 -19.24
N PHE A 212 3.96 -15.81 -20.17
CA PHE A 212 2.56 -16.12 -20.47
C PHE A 212 2.42 -16.69 -21.89
N LYS A 213 3.13 -17.82 -22.12
CA LYS A 213 2.95 -18.64 -23.33
C LYS A 213 1.78 -19.57 -23.19
#